data_71c5b0877cf049a84588b46ed5a4daaf
#
_entry.id   71c5b0877cf049a84588b46ed5a4daaf
#
_cell.length_a   1.000
_cell.length_b   1.000
_cell.length_c   1.000
_cell.angle_alpha   90.00
_cell.angle_beta   90.00
_cell.angle_gamma   90.00
#
_symmetry.space_group_name_H-M   'P 1'
#
loop_
_entity.id
_entity.type
_entity.pdbx_description
1 polymer ?
#
loop_
_entity_poly.entity_id
_entity_poly.type
_entity_poly.pdbx_seq_one_letter_code
_entity_poly.pdbx_strand_id
1 'polypeptide(L)'
;MNIKDYIILVIFSLGLGWFLVESKPTYKHTPTNDALALGEAAIKAHIEAQIDTPTTFSVANQTALFIGDSHTSNRTQGWQTQLSKAVGFNMINPSVGGKTTYWMLEIAHLKLNNKIDYCFVYGGANDMYSSHITPQEAVDNIKGIARMCTGLGVKCIVLTGFDPVKCTRTSNVKYAGKYSKFQELLLSEYMDGAQVVDTRVVVRSDCWDGLCHMAPSGHKKIAEKVIKDLAFQRI
;
A
#
# COMPACT_ATOMS: atom_id res chain seq x y z
N MET A 1 -6.84 13.76 -26.53
CA MET A 1 -6.00 14.87 -26.04
C MET A 1 -4.58 14.55 -26.49
N ASN A 2 -3.96 15.42 -27.27
CA ASN A 2 -2.67 15.16 -27.92
C ASN A 2 -1.55 15.55 -26.95
N ILE A 3 -0.38 14.86 -26.96
CA ILE A 3 0.78 15.14 -26.08
C ILE A 3 1.19 16.64 -26.13
N LYS A 4 0.93 17.31 -27.24
CA LYS A 4 1.17 18.77 -27.39
C LYS A 4 0.32 19.62 -26.44
N ASP A 5 -0.89 19.18 -26.11
CA ASP A 5 -1.79 19.91 -25.21
C ASP A 5 -1.37 19.78 -23.74
N TYR A 6 -0.66 18.69 -23.41
CA TYR A 6 -0.17 18.43 -22.05
C TYR A 6 1.06 19.27 -21.70
N ILE A 7 1.95 19.51 -22.67
CA ILE A 7 3.16 20.34 -22.48
C ILE A 7 2.78 21.80 -22.23
N ILE A 8 1.75 22.30 -22.90
CA ILE A 8 1.24 23.67 -22.69
C ILE A 8 0.61 23.80 -21.29
N LEU A 9 -0.11 22.80 -20.81
CA LEU A 9 -0.77 22.83 -19.51
C LEU A 9 0.21 22.82 -18.32
N VAL A 10 1.32 22.09 -18.44
CA VAL A 10 2.36 22.03 -17.39
C VAL A 10 3.14 23.34 -17.26
N ILE A 11 3.35 24.05 -18.37
CA ILE A 11 4.04 25.36 -18.35
C ILE A 11 3.17 26.44 -17.67
N PHE A 12 1.83 26.35 -17.80
CA PHE A 12 0.91 27.28 -17.16
C PHE A 12 0.73 27.07 -15.65
N SER A 13 1.03 25.90 -15.12
CA SER A 13 0.91 25.59 -13.68
C SER A 13 2.11 26.04 -12.84
N LEU A 14 3.20 26.47 -13.44
CA LEU A 14 4.44 26.85 -12.74
C LEU A 14 4.59 28.36 -12.46
N GLY A 15 3.52 29.13 -12.55
CA GLY A 15 3.44 30.46 -11.93
C GLY A 15 4.36 31.53 -12.52
N LEU A 16 4.72 31.48 -13.80
CA LEU A 16 5.43 32.56 -14.48
C LEU A 16 4.43 33.61 -15.01
N GLY A 17 4.48 34.79 -14.41
CA GLY A 17 3.57 35.88 -14.65
C GLY A 17 3.54 36.35 -16.11
N TRP A 18 2.37 36.85 -16.50
CA TRP A 18 2.12 37.46 -17.80
C TRP A 18 2.92 38.75 -17.98
N PHE A 19 3.83 38.76 -18.92
CA PHE A 19 4.30 39.98 -19.55
C PHE A 19 3.79 39.98 -21.01
N LEU A 20 2.76 40.78 -21.29
CA LEU A 20 2.38 41.12 -22.64
C LEU A 20 3.41 42.14 -23.17
N VAL A 21 4.33 41.65 -23.98
CA VAL A 21 5.14 42.52 -24.83
C VAL A 21 4.62 42.34 -26.26
N GLU A 22 3.84 43.34 -26.73
CA GLU A 22 3.57 43.50 -28.15
C GLU A 22 4.85 43.94 -28.86
N SER A 23 5.59 42.99 -29.41
CA SER A 23 6.57 43.26 -30.44
C SER A 23 6.42 42.17 -31.51
N LYS A 24 6.08 42.61 -32.73
CA LYS A 24 6.05 41.74 -33.91
C LYS A 24 7.48 41.26 -34.20
N PRO A 25 7.83 40.00 -34.06
CA PRO A 25 9.06 39.47 -34.60
C PRO A 25 8.80 38.94 -36.00
N THR A 26 9.30 39.60 -37.00
CA THR A 26 9.58 39.01 -38.30
C THR A 26 10.81 38.09 -38.17
N TYR A 27 10.67 36.91 -37.59
CA TYR A 27 11.72 35.91 -37.66
C TYR A 27 11.10 34.56 -38.03
N LYS A 28 11.14 34.22 -39.32
CA LYS A 28 10.87 32.85 -39.80
C LYS A 28 12.13 32.00 -39.56
N HIS A 29 12.36 31.56 -38.32
CA HIS A 29 13.18 30.38 -38.08
C HIS A 29 12.28 29.23 -37.78
N THR A 30 12.04 28.37 -38.76
CA THR A 30 11.55 27.04 -38.54
C THR A 30 12.69 26.26 -37.85
N PRO A 31 12.53 25.79 -36.59
CA PRO A 31 13.57 24.98 -35.98
C PRO A 31 13.78 23.73 -36.85
N THR A 32 15.02 23.39 -37.13
CA THR A 32 15.36 22.14 -37.81
C THR A 32 14.85 20.95 -36.98
N ASN A 33 14.42 19.89 -37.62
CA ASN A 33 13.93 18.67 -36.93
C ASN A 33 14.92 18.15 -35.88
N ASP A 34 16.22 18.41 -36.08
CA ASP A 34 17.30 18.04 -35.15
C ASP A 34 17.27 18.85 -33.84
N ALA A 35 16.94 20.16 -33.91
CA ALA A 35 16.83 21.01 -32.72
C ALA A 35 15.61 20.61 -31.84
N LEU A 36 14.50 20.19 -32.49
CA LEU A 36 13.33 19.66 -31.78
C LEU A 36 13.63 18.32 -31.13
N ALA A 37 14.32 17.42 -31.84
CA ALA A 37 14.70 16.08 -31.30
C ALA A 37 15.68 16.20 -30.12
N LEU A 38 16.64 17.13 -30.17
CA LEU A 38 17.56 17.42 -29.06
C LEU A 38 16.82 17.99 -27.83
N GLY A 39 15.84 18.88 -28.07
CA GLY A 39 14.98 19.40 -26.97
C GLY A 39 14.15 18.34 -26.31
N GLU A 40 13.51 17.45 -27.09
CA GLU A 40 12.71 16.32 -26.56
C GLU A 40 13.57 15.31 -25.78
N ALA A 41 14.76 14.99 -26.26
CA ALA A 41 15.70 14.10 -25.58
C ALA A 41 16.19 14.71 -24.25
N ALA A 42 16.49 16.00 -24.22
CA ALA A 42 16.90 16.69 -22.99
C ALA A 42 15.77 16.75 -21.95
N ILE A 43 14.55 17.04 -22.37
CA ILE A 43 13.36 17.03 -21.49
C ILE A 43 13.10 15.63 -20.96
N LYS A 44 13.17 14.60 -21.80
CA LYS A 44 13.00 13.21 -21.42
C LYS A 44 14.06 12.78 -20.40
N ALA A 45 15.34 13.08 -20.65
CA ALA A 45 16.43 12.78 -19.71
C ALA A 45 16.27 13.53 -18.38
N HIS A 46 15.78 14.78 -18.40
CA HIS A 46 15.51 15.55 -17.18
C HIS A 46 14.34 14.97 -16.37
N ILE A 47 13.28 14.54 -17.04
CA ILE A 47 12.13 13.88 -16.42
C ILE A 47 12.56 12.53 -15.85
N GLU A 48 13.31 11.73 -16.61
CA GLU A 48 13.83 10.43 -16.16
C GLU A 48 14.79 10.59 -14.96
N ALA A 49 15.65 11.59 -14.96
CA ALA A 49 16.54 11.90 -13.82
C ALA A 49 15.79 12.38 -12.57
N GLN A 50 14.60 12.96 -12.70
CA GLN A 50 13.76 13.36 -11.56
C GLN A 50 12.88 12.21 -11.05
N ILE A 51 12.59 11.20 -11.87
CA ILE A 51 11.73 10.05 -11.50
C ILE A 51 12.53 8.97 -10.76
N ASP A 52 13.86 8.93 -10.85
CA ASP A 52 14.67 7.76 -10.50
C ASP A 52 15.26 7.73 -9.08
N THR A 53 14.88 8.62 -8.19
CA THR A 53 15.14 8.45 -6.76
C THR A 53 13.82 8.45 -6.00
N PRO A 54 13.29 7.29 -5.62
CA PRO A 54 12.16 7.26 -4.70
C PRO A 54 12.60 7.98 -3.42
N THR A 55 12.01 9.14 -3.16
CA THR A 55 12.27 9.89 -1.93
C THR A 55 11.80 9.03 -0.76
N THR A 56 12.73 8.32 -0.12
CA THR A 56 12.43 7.57 1.09
C THR A 56 12.29 8.53 2.27
N PHE A 57 11.40 8.24 3.21
CA PHE A 57 11.22 9.03 4.42
C PHE A 57 11.37 8.16 5.67
N SER A 58 11.98 8.74 6.70
CA SER A 58 12.16 8.06 7.98
C SER A 58 10.87 8.08 8.79
N VAL A 59 10.56 6.91 9.37
CA VAL A 59 9.46 6.71 10.32
C VAL A 59 9.97 6.24 11.67
N ALA A 60 11.28 6.35 11.91
CA ALA A 60 11.91 5.94 13.15
C ALA A 60 11.27 6.68 14.34
N ASN A 61 11.04 5.93 15.42
CA ASN A 61 10.37 6.37 16.65
C ASN A 61 8.86 6.69 16.51
N GLN A 62 8.25 6.57 15.34
CA GLN A 62 6.80 6.67 15.21
C GLN A 62 6.13 5.42 15.78
N THR A 63 4.93 5.57 16.30
CA THR A 63 4.18 4.46 16.91
C THR A 63 3.28 3.81 15.87
N ALA A 64 3.47 2.51 15.67
CA ALA A 64 2.69 1.70 14.75
C ALA A 64 1.84 0.66 15.48
N LEU A 65 0.54 0.69 15.27
CA LEU A 65 -0.43 -0.28 15.73
C LEU A 65 -0.65 -1.34 14.63
N PHE A 66 -0.51 -2.61 14.99
CA PHE A 66 -0.73 -3.74 14.08
C PHE A 66 -1.97 -4.52 14.51
N ILE A 67 -2.99 -4.54 13.67
CA ILE A 67 -4.26 -5.24 13.92
C ILE A 67 -4.42 -6.37 12.91
N GLY A 68 -4.66 -7.57 13.39
CA GLY A 68 -4.85 -8.73 12.51
C GLY A 68 -5.09 -10.04 13.24
N ASP A 69 -4.99 -11.12 12.50
CA ASP A 69 -5.19 -12.49 12.96
C ASP A 69 -3.86 -13.24 13.21
N SER A 70 -3.82 -14.57 12.97
CA SER A 70 -2.60 -15.38 13.12
C SER A 70 -1.46 -14.98 12.20
N HIS A 71 -1.74 -14.29 11.09
CA HIS A 71 -0.73 -13.78 10.17
C HIS A 71 -0.02 -12.52 10.70
N THR A 72 -0.68 -11.81 11.63
CA THR A 72 -0.15 -10.58 12.26
C THR A 72 0.14 -10.77 13.74
N SER A 73 -0.29 -11.90 14.36
CA SER A 73 -0.06 -12.17 15.77
C SER A 73 1.43 -12.14 16.15
N ASN A 74 1.71 -11.86 17.43
CA ASN A 74 3.06 -11.59 17.91
C ASN A 74 3.99 -12.82 17.77
N ARG A 75 4.79 -12.83 16.70
CA ARG A 75 5.81 -13.83 16.41
C ARG A 75 7.15 -13.12 16.20
N THR A 76 8.23 -13.68 16.73
CA THR A 76 9.58 -13.11 16.63
C THR A 76 10.05 -12.88 15.18
N GLN A 77 9.55 -13.67 14.24
CA GLN A 77 9.85 -13.59 12.81
C GLN A 77 8.63 -13.15 11.98
N GLY A 78 7.60 -12.60 12.61
CA GLY A 78 6.44 -12.05 11.91
C GLY A 78 6.81 -10.82 11.06
N TRP A 79 6.05 -10.57 10.00
CA TRP A 79 6.27 -9.43 9.10
C TRP A 79 6.27 -8.09 9.83
N GLN A 80 5.38 -7.90 10.81
CA GLN A 80 5.27 -6.70 11.64
C GLN A 80 6.53 -6.48 12.49
N THR A 81 7.10 -7.54 13.04
CA THR A 81 8.36 -7.48 13.79
C THR A 81 9.54 -7.15 12.88
N GLN A 82 9.58 -7.74 11.69
CA GLN A 82 10.63 -7.48 10.69
C GLN A 82 10.52 -6.06 10.15
N LEU A 83 9.30 -5.58 9.84
CA LEU A 83 9.05 -4.22 9.42
C LEU A 83 9.49 -3.22 10.50
N SER A 84 9.00 -3.39 11.74
CA SER A 84 9.29 -2.46 12.82
C SER A 84 10.78 -2.35 13.12
N LYS A 85 11.50 -3.48 13.10
CA LYS A 85 12.97 -3.49 13.26
C LYS A 85 13.69 -2.79 12.11
N ALA A 86 13.21 -2.96 10.88
CA ALA A 86 13.87 -2.41 9.70
C ALA A 86 13.72 -0.90 9.56
N VAL A 87 12.63 -0.31 10.09
CA VAL A 87 12.32 1.11 9.90
C VAL A 87 12.20 1.90 11.22
N GLY A 88 12.35 1.23 12.38
CA GLY A 88 12.40 1.85 13.71
C GLY A 88 11.05 2.21 14.32
N PHE A 89 9.96 1.49 13.99
CA PHE A 89 8.68 1.71 14.65
C PHE A 89 8.66 1.27 16.11
N ASN A 90 8.03 2.07 16.96
CA ASN A 90 7.52 1.64 18.27
C ASN A 90 6.27 0.80 18.03
N MET A 91 6.41 -0.53 18.15
CA MET A 91 5.37 -1.49 17.76
C MET A 91 4.36 -1.75 18.89
N ILE A 92 3.07 -1.60 18.61
CA ILE A 92 1.95 -2.08 19.42
C ILE A 92 1.24 -3.16 18.59
N ASN A 93 1.17 -4.40 19.10
CA ASN A 93 0.56 -5.49 18.37
C ASN A 93 -0.41 -6.31 19.25
N PRO A 94 -1.70 -5.95 19.28
CA PRO A 94 -2.74 -6.71 19.97
C PRO A 94 -3.28 -7.91 19.18
N SER A 95 -2.78 -8.20 17.97
CA SER A 95 -3.30 -9.23 17.07
C SER A 95 -3.36 -10.62 17.72
N VAL A 96 -4.43 -11.35 17.46
CA VAL A 96 -4.68 -12.70 18.04
C VAL A 96 -5.07 -13.67 16.93
N GLY A 97 -4.45 -14.87 16.94
CA GLY A 97 -4.75 -15.94 15.98
C GLY A 97 -6.22 -16.37 16.01
N GLY A 98 -6.77 -16.74 14.86
CA GLY A 98 -8.16 -17.21 14.72
C GLY A 98 -9.23 -16.12 14.73
N LYS A 99 -8.86 -14.84 14.86
CA LYS A 99 -9.81 -13.74 14.94
C LYS A 99 -10.25 -13.26 13.56
N THR A 100 -11.52 -12.80 13.49
CA THR A 100 -12.15 -12.23 12.28
C THR A 100 -11.98 -10.72 12.20
N THR A 101 -12.35 -10.14 11.09
CA THR A 101 -12.35 -8.67 10.89
C THR A 101 -13.30 -7.95 11.83
N TYR A 102 -14.39 -8.59 12.26
CA TYR A 102 -15.28 -8.05 13.30
C TYR A 102 -14.52 -7.80 14.61
N TRP A 103 -13.78 -8.80 15.09
CA TRP A 103 -12.95 -8.65 16.28
C TRP A 103 -11.85 -7.59 16.08
N MET A 104 -11.27 -7.49 14.87
CA MET A 104 -10.28 -6.46 14.55
C MET A 104 -10.87 -5.06 14.68
N LEU A 105 -12.11 -4.86 14.24
CA LEU A 105 -12.85 -3.60 14.40
C LEU A 105 -13.05 -3.25 15.88
N GLU A 106 -13.44 -4.24 16.72
CA GLU A 106 -13.55 -4.03 18.18
C GLU A 106 -12.21 -3.63 18.81
N ILE A 107 -11.10 -4.31 18.43
CA ILE A 107 -9.77 -3.96 18.93
C ILE A 107 -9.32 -2.58 18.46
N ALA A 108 -9.69 -2.17 17.26
CA ALA A 108 -9.43 -0.83 16.76
C ALA A 108 -10.11 0.23 17.65
N HIS A 109 -11.37 0.03 18.01
CA HIS A 109 -12.08 0.91 18.95
C HIS A 109 -11.37 1.04 20.31
N LEU A 110 -10.74 -0.02 20.79
CA LEU A 110 -10.07 -0.05 22.10
C LEU A 110 -8.65 0.52 22.07
N LYS A 111 -7.97 0.47 20.93
CA LYS A 111 -6.53 0.74 20.83
C LYS A 111 -6.16 1.98 20.03
N LEU A 112 -7.00 2.38 19.04
CA LEU A 112 -6.74 3.58 18.28
C LEU A 112 -6.91 4.83 19.14
N ASN A 113 -5.94 5.73 19.04
CA ASN A 113 -5.94 7.03 19.68
C ASN A 113 -4.92 7.96 18.97
N ASN A 114 -4.87 9.22 19.34
CA ASN A 114 -4.02 10.25 18.74
C ASN A 114 -2.50 10.13 19.02
N LYS A 115 -2.06 9.08 19.72
CA LYS A 115 -0.63 8.75 19.91
C LYS A 115 -0.14 7.71 18.92
N ILE A 116 -1.03 7.19 18.07
CA ILE A 116 -0.70 6.24 17.00
C ILE A 116 -0.45 7.04 15.73
N ASP A 117 0.69 6.82 15.08
CA ASP A 117 1.03 7.44 13.80
C ASP A 117 0.57 6.58 12.61
N TYR A 118 0.68 5.25 12.75
CA TYR A 118 0.32 4.27 11.73
C TYR A 118 -0.55 3.16 12.31
N CYS A 119 -1.56 2.73 11.54
CA CYS A 119 -2.33 1.53 11.81
C CYS A 119 -2.21 0.58 10.61
N PHE A 120 -1.60 -0.57 10.82
CA PHE A 120 -1.50 -1.63 9.82
C PHE A 120 -2.57 -2.68 10.08
N VAL A 121 -3.37 -3.00 9.06
CA VAL A 121 -4.45 -3.98 9.14
C VAL A 121 -4.14 -5.14 8.18
N TYR A 122 -3.98 -6.36 8.72
CA TYR A 122 -3.80 -7.56 7.93
C TYR A 122 -4.52 -8.75 8.56
N GLY A 123 -5.62 -9.17 7.93
CA GLY A 123 -6.43 -10.30 8.36
C GLY A 123 -7.53 -10.61 7.34
N GLY A 124 -8.60 -11.26 7.79
CA GLY A 124 -9.72 -11.66 6.95
C GLY A 124 -9.67 -13.12 6.49
N ALA A 125 -8.56 -13.83 6.73
CA ALA A 125 -8.46 -15.25 6.40
C ALA A 125 -9.52 -16.07 7.16
N ASN A 126 -9.74 -15.79 8.43
CA ASN A 126 -10.73 -16.49 9.26
C ASN A 126 -12.17 -16.18 8.86
N ASP A 127 -12.45 -14.99 8.37
CA ASP A 127 -13.76 -14.61 7.80
C ASP A 127 -14.09 -15.48 6.60
N MET A 128 -13.10 -15.78 5.76
CA MET A 128 -13.29 -16.58 4.56
C MET A 128 -13.51 -18.05 4.86
N TYR A 129 -13.01 -18.57 6.00
CA TYR A 129 -13.34 -19.90 6.49
C TYR A 129 -14.75 -19.97 7.09
N SER A 130 -15.29 -18.86 7.60
CA SER A 130 -16.65 -18.80 8.12
C SER A 130 -17.68 -18.95 6.99
N SER A 131 -18.71 -19.74 7.22
CA SER A 131 -19.88 -19.83 6.33
C SER A 131 -20.80 -18.61 6.44
N HIS A 132 -20.68 -17.82 7.51
CA HIS A 132 -21.60 -16.75 7.87
C HIS A 132 -21.10 -15.35 7.57
N ILE A 133 -19.81 -15.18 7.23
CA ILE A 133 -19.22 -13.88 6.91
C ILE A 133 -18.92 -13.83 5.41
N THR A 134 -19.44 -12.85 4.72
CA THR A 134 -19.17 -12.62 3.30
C THR A 134 -17.86 -11.85 3.12
N PRO A 135 -17.22 -11.91 1.92
CA PRO A 135 -16.09 -11.05 1.60
C PRO A 135 -16.40 -9.55 1.78
N GLN A 136 -17.63 -9.13 1.42
CA GLN A 136 -18.06 -7.73 1.55
C GLN A 136 -18.13 -7.30 3.03
N GLU A 137 -18.76 -8.10 3.90
CA GLU A 137 -18.82 -7.79 5.32
C GLU A 137 -17.43 -7.67 5.95
N ALA A 138 -16.48 -8.52 5.54
CA ALA A 138 -15.11 -8.43 6.00
C ALA A 138 -14.43 -7.11 5.53
N VAL A 139 -14.67 -6.69 4.29
CA VAL A 139 -14.19 -5.39 3.77
C VAL A 139 -14.83 -4.23 4.50
N ASP A 140 -16.14 -4.29 4.78
CA ASP A 140 -16.86 -3.22 5.49
C ASP A 140 -16.33 -3.03 6.92
N ASN A 141 -15.96 -4.12 7.61
CA ASN A 141 -15.28 -4.06 8.90
C ASN A 141 -13.91 -3.36 8.80
N ILE A 142 -13.12 -3.67 7.77
CA ILE A 142 -11.82 -3.01 7.54
C ILE A 142 -12.01 -1.53 7.20
N LYS A 143 -13.01 -1.17 6.40
CA LYS A 143 -13.39 0.23 6.16
C LYS A 143 -13.79 0.96 7.46
N GLY A 144 -14.46 0.26 8.36
CA GLY A 144 -14.72 0.78 9.71
C GLY A 144 -13.45 1.20 10.45
N ILE A 145 -12.42 0.35 10.40
CA ILE A 145 -11.10 0.66 10.97
C ILE A 145 -10.46 1.86 10.26
N ALA A 146 -10.51 1.89 8.92
CA ALA A 146 -9.95 2.98 8.13
C ALA A 146 -10.60 4.33 8.46
N ARG A 147 -11.94 4.38 8.59
CA ARG A 147 -12.67 5.60 9.02
C ARG A 147 -12.23 6.09 10.39
N MET A 148 -12.04 5.18 11.36
CA MET A 148 -11.54 5.56 12.69
C MET A 148 -10.13 6.14 12.60
N CYS A 149 -9.24 5.54 11.83
CA CYS A 149 -7.89 6.06 11.60
C CYS A 149 -7.94 7.47 11.01
N THR A 150 -8.72 7.67 9.94
CA THR A 150 -8.88 8.97 9.27
C THR A 150 -9.42 10.03 10.23
N GLY A 151 -10.43 9.67 11.05
CA GLY A 151 -10.99 10.57 12.06
C GLY A 151 -10.00 11.00 13.15
N LEU A 152 -8.96 10.22 13.39
CA LEU A 152 -7.89 10.48 14.37
C LEU A 152 -6.61 11.04 13.73
N GLY A 153 -6.54 11.20 12.41
CA GLY A 153 -5.32 11.59 11.69
C GLY A 153 -4.25 10.49 11.64
N VAL A 154 -4.60 9.24 11.91
CA VAL A 154 -3.72 8.06 11.86
C VAL A 154 -3.62 7.56 10.42
N LYS A 155 -2.41 7.29 9.94
CA LYS A 155 -2.20 6.70 8.60
C LYS A 155 -2.60 5.23 8.62
N CYS A 156 -3.68 4.88 7.94
CA CYS A 156 -4.17 3.52 7.83
C CYS A 156 -3.57 2.80 6.61
N ILE A 157 -2.99 1.63 6.83
CA ILE A 157 -2.39 0.78 5.80
C ILE A 157 -3.06 -0.58 5.87
N VAL A 158 -3.73 -0.99 4.79
CA VAL A 158 -4.40 -2.29 4.67
C VAL A 158 -3.57 -3.20 3.76
N LEU A 159 -3.25 -4.40 4.22
CA LEU A 159 -2.52 -5.39 3.46
C LEU A 159 -3.49 -6.44 2.89
N THR A 160 -3.35 -6.79 1.61
CA THR A 160 -4.18 -7.83 0.99
C THR A 160 -3.85 -9.24 1.48
N GLY A 161 -2.66 -9.46 2.05
CA GLY A 161 -2.20 -10.74 2.52
C GLY A 161 -1.53 -11.60 1.42
N PHE A 162 -1.45 -12.90 1.65
CA PHE A 162 -0.84 -13.84 0.72
C PHE A 162 -1.77 -14.18 -0.46
N ASP A 163 -1.22 -14.70 -1.57
CA ASP A 163 -2.01 -15.21 -2.68
C ASP A 163 -2.60 -16.59 -2.33
N PRO A 164 -3.93 -16.70 -2.13
CA PRO A 164 -4.55 -17.94 -1.69
C PRO A 164 -4.46 -19.04 -2.76
N VAL A 165 -4.44 -18.69 -4.04
CA VAL A 165 -4.33 -19.65 -5.14
C VAL A 165 -2.94 -20.28 -5.16
N LYS A 166 -1.90 -19.48 -4.97
CA LYS A 166 -0.50 -19.96 -4.96
C LYS A 166 -0.12 -20.68 -3.67
N CYS A 167 -0.78 -20.39 -2.56
CA CYS A 167 -0.42 -20.92 -1.24
C CYS A 167 -1.29 -22.10 -0.81
N THR A 168 -2.59 -22.12 -1.16
CA THR A 168 -3.55 -23.10 -0.67
C THR A 168 -3.40 -24.44 -1.39
N ARG A 169 -3.57 -25.57 -0.67
CA ARG A 169 -3.67 -26.89 -1.29
C ARG A 169 -4.99 -27.03 -2.05
N THR A 170 -5.00 -27.88 -3.07
CA THR A 170 -6.15 -28.15 -3.95
C THR A 170 -7.45 -28.53 -3.23
N SER A 171 -7.37 -29.05 -2.00
CA SER A 171 -8.55 -29.40 -1.18
C SER A 171 -9.36 -28.20 -0.67
N ASN A 172 -8.83 -26.98 -0.74
CA ASN A 172 -9.46 -25.77 -0.19
C ASN A 172 -9.84 -24.72 -1.25
N VAL A 173 -10.29 -25.18 -2.43
CA VAL A 173 -10.63 -24.29 -3.57
C VAL A 173 -11.71 -23.28 -3.22
N LYS A 174 -12.74 -23.68 -2.44
CA LYS A 174 -13.82 -22.79 -2.02
C LYS A 174 -13.31 -21.65 -1.15
N TYR A 175 -12.41 -21.94 -0.21
CA TYR A 175 -11.76 -20.93 0.62
C TYR A 175 -10.90 -20.00 -0.24
N ALA A 176 -10.06 -20.55 -1.12
CA ALA A 176 -9.19 -19.76 -1.98
C ALA A 176 -10.00 -18.77 -2.85
N GLY A 177 -11.10 -19.22 -3.46
CA GLY A 177 -11.98 -18.35 -4.26
C GLY A 177 -12.62 -17.24 -3.42
N LYS A 178 -13.10 -17.57 -2.21
CA LYS A 178 -13.69 -16.58 -1.31
C LYS A 178 -12.66 -15.55 -0.84
N TYR A 179 -11.43 -15.99 -0.54
CA TYR A 179 -10.34 -15.11 -0.14
C TYR A 179 -9.83 -14.24 -1.30
N SER A 180 -9.72 -14.79 -2.51
CA SER A 180 -9.42 -13.98 -3.71
C SER A 180 -10.45 -12.88 -3.92
N LYS A 181 -11.75 -13.19 -3.77
CA LYS A 181 -12.81 -12.17 -3.87
C LYS A 181 -12.69 -11.08 -2.83
N PHE A 182 -12.38 -11.43 -1.60
CA PHE A 182 -12.09 -10.46 -0.54
C PHE A 182 -10.92 -9.53 -0.92
N GLN A 183 -9.82 -10.08 -1.44
CA GLN A 183 -8.66 -9.29 -1.87
C GLN A 183 -8.96 -8.38 -3.06
N GLU A 184 -9.76 -8.86 -4.02
CA GLU A 184 -10.22 -8.03 -5.14
C GLU A 184 -11.02 -6.82 -4.66
N LEU A 185 -11.92 -7.03 -3.68
CA LEU A 185 -12.70 -5.94 -3.09
C LEU A 185 -11.80 -4.93 -2.36
N LEU A 186 -10.81 -5.40 -1.58
CA LEU A 186 -9.83 -4.51 -0.95
C LEU A 186 -9.08 -3.62 -1.94
N LEU A 187 -8.78 -4.15 -3.14
CA LEU A 187 -8.03 -3.44 -4.17
C LEU A 187 -8.90 -2.54 -5.05
N SER A 188 -10.18 -2.87 -5.22
CA SER A 188 -11.09 -2.18 -6.16
C SER A 188 -11.97 -1.12 -5.49
N GLU A 189 -12.21 -1.24 -4.20
CA GLU A 189 -13.09 -0.33 -3.50
C GLU A 189 -12.33 0.84 -2.86
N TYR A 190 -13.01 1.99 -2.71
CA TYR A 190 -12.48 3.09 -1.92
C TYR A 190 -12.43 2.71 -0.43
N MET A 191 -11.26 2.78 0.18
CA MET A 191 -10.97 2.31 1.54
C MET A 191 -10.96 3.44 2.58
N ASP A 192 -11.85 4.43 2.45
CA ASP A 192 -12.07 5.51 3.44
C ASP A 192 -10.77 6.21 3.92
N GLY A 193 -9.86 6.47 2.97
CA GLY A 193 -8.58 7.14 3.23
C GLY A 193 -7.43 6.19 3.60
N ALA A 194 -7.66 4.88 3.73
CA ALA A 194 -6.58 3.91 3.90
C ALA A 194 -5.83 3.67 2.58
N GLN A 195 -4.50 3.50 2.69
CA GLN A 195 -3.69 3.00 1.59
C GLN A 195 -3.72 1.47 1.58
N VAL A 196 -4.04 0.87 0.43
CA VAL A 196 -3.98 -0.59 0.25
C VAL A 196 -2.64 -0.98 -0.35
N VAL A 197 -1.95 -1.92 0.30
CA VAL A 197 -0.71 -2.52 -0.21
C VAL A 197 -1.00 -3.94 -0.69
N ASP A 198 -0.77 -4.20 -1.97
CA ASP A 198 -0.91 -5.55 -2.53
C ASP A 198 0.29 -6.41 -2.12
N THR A 199 0.09 -7.25 -1.12
CA THR A 199 1.11 -8.14 -0.55
C THR A 199 1.02 -9.59 -1.05
N ARG A 200 0.35 -9.86 -2.18
CA ARG A 200 0.24 -11.20 -2.79
C ARG A 200 1.54 -11.69 -3.43
N VAL A 201 2.67 -11.39 -2.78
CA VAL A 201 4.04 -11.78 -3.20
C VAL A 201 4.49 -13.12 -2.61
N VAL A 202 3.73 -13.65 -1.64
CA VAL A 202 4.02 -14.91 -0.97
C VAL A 202 3.59 -16.08 -1.85
N VAL A 203 4.47 -17.05 -2.02
CA VAL A 203 4.22 -18.27 -2.80
C VAL A 203 4.26 -19.50 -1.89
N ARG A 204 3.89 -20.68 -2.40
CA ARG A 204 3.75 -21.91 -1.62
C ARG A 204 4.99 -22.31 -0.83
N SER A 205 6.19 -22.10 -1.36
CA SER A 205 7.45 -22.35 -0.67
C SER A 205 7.67 -21.45 0.56
N ASP A 206 6.92 -20.36 0.67
CA ASP A 206 6.94 -19.43 1.79
C ASP A 206 5.91 -19.78 2.88
N CYS A 207 5.25 -20.92 2.78
CA CYS A 207 4.18 -21.35 3.69
C CYS A 207 4.54 -22.68 4.36
N TRP A 208 4.25 -22.81 5.66
CA TRP A 208 4.56 -24.04 6.40
C TRP A 208 3.49 -25.13 6.23
N ASP A 209 2.23 -24.72 6.12
CA ASP A 209 1.12 -25.65 6.04
C ASP A 209 0.19 -25.34 4.87
N GLY A 210 -0.71 -26.28 4.57
CA GLY A 210 -1.69 -26.15 3.50
C GLY A 210 -2.80 -25.14 3.76
N LEU A 211 -2.80 -24.49 4.93
CA LEU A 211 -3.70 -23.40 5.33
C LEU A 211 -3.01 -22.04 5.20
N CYS A 212 -1.79 -22.06 4.70
CA CYS A 212 -0.97 -20.90 4.44
C CYS A 212 -0.60 -20.02 5.65
N HIS A 213 -0.21 -20.65 6.74
CA HIS A 213 0.61 -19.93 7.69
C HIS A 213 2.00 -19.75 7.10
N MET A 214 2.41 -18.50 6.99
CA MET A 214 3.68 -18.15 6.35
C MET A 214 4.87 -18.62 7.16
N ALA A 215 5.86 -19.15 6.46
CA ALA A 215 7.21 -19.34 6.96
C ALA A 215 7.91 -17.96 7.12
N PRO A 216 9.05 -17.88 7.82
CA PRO A 216 9.79 -16.62 7.98
C PRO A 216 10.11 -15.92 6.66
N SER A 217 10.34 -16.66 5.58
CA SER A 217 10.56 -16.12 4.23
C SER A 217 9.34 -15.37 3.69
N GLY A 218 8.12 -15.89 3.90
CA GLY A 218 6.89 -15.24 3.50
C GLY A 218 6.65 -13.94 4.30
N HIS A 219 6.86 -13.98 5.59
CA HIS A 219 6.80 -12.78 6.43
C HIS A 219 7.82 -11.71 6.00
N LYS A 220 9.04 -12.12 5.64
CA LYS A 220 10.08 -11.23 5.12
C LYS A 220 9.64 -10.55 3.82
N LYS A 221 9.08 -11.29 2.88
CA LYS A 221 8.57 -10.74 1.61
C LYS A 221 7.49 -9.69 1.83
N ILE A 222 6.56 -9.92 2.77
CA ILE A 222 5.53 -8.93 3.12
C ILE A 222 6.18 -7.67 3.69
N ALA A 223 7.09 -7.79 4.66
CA ALA A 223 7.75 -6.63 5.26
C ALA A 223 8.53 -5.82 4.20
N GLU A 224 9.27 -6.48 3.32
CA GLU A 224 10.02 -5.84 2.23
C GLU A 224 9.09 -5.14 1.22
N LYS A 225 7.97 -5.76 0.89
CA LYS A 225 6.96 -5.16 0.00
C LYS A 225 6.36 -3.89 0.61
N VAL A 226 6.00 -3.93 1.90
CA VAL A 226 5.48 -2.75 2.62
C VAL A 226 6.52 -1.63 2.65
N ILE A 227 7.78 -1.92 2.99
CA ILE A 227 8.87 -0.93 3.01
C ILE A 227 9.01 -0.26 1.63
N LYS A 228 9.03 -1.07 0.57
CA LYS A 228 9.18 -0.58 -0.81
C LYS A 228 8.01 0.29 -1.24
N ASP A 229 6.77 -0.20 -1.07
CA ASP A 229 5.58 0.47 -1.60
C ASP A 229 5.24 1.75 -0.83
N LEU A 230 5.61 1.84 0.45
CA LEU A 230 5.44 3.02 1.28
C LEU A 230 6.70 3.90 1.31
N ALA A 231 7.74 3.57 0.57
CA ALA A 231 9.01 4.29 0.50
C ALA A 231 9.64 4.56 1.88
N PHE A 232 9.52 3.61 2.82
CA PHE A 232 10.11 3.75 4.15
C PHE A 232 11.64 3.61 4.09
N GLN A 233 12.33 4.52 4.77
CA GLN A 233 13.78 4.42 4.95
C GLN A 233 14.11 3.31 5.98
N ARG A 234 15.06 2.44 5.64
CA ARG A 234 15.63 1.49 6.60
C ARG A 234 16.61 2.19 7.54
N ILE A 235 16.63 1.79 8.79
CA ILE A 235 17.59 2.25 9.80
C ILE A 235 18.75 1.28 9.94
#